data_2c761d74a33ad914b101250a96f0baa0
#
_entry.id   2c761d74a33ad914b101250a96f0baa0
#
_cell.length_a   1.000
_cell.length_b   1.000
_cell.length_c   1.000
_cell.angle_alpha   90.00
_cell.angle_beta   90.00
_cell.angle_gamma   90.00
#
_symmetry.space_group_name_H-M   'P 1'
#
loop_
_entity.id
_entity.type
_entity.pdbx_description
1 polymer ?
#
loop_
_entity_poly.entity_id
_entity_poly.type
_entity_poly.pdbx_seq_one_letter_code
_entity_poly.pdbx_strand_id
1 'polypeptide(L)'
;MIYKNITDNELMEVSQSIKKGKIVVFPTETVYAIGVNGLDEKAIKRLYEVKQRDITKPINLIVSSFEMINMVAKDITPLEYKIIKEFLPGPLTIILKKKDIVPNVLTNGGDTVGIRMPDNDIALNLSKYSNVPIAAPSANISNRPSGTNIESIYNDFHDNVDIYIDDGESKFLSLIHI
;
A
#
# COMPACT_ATOMS: atom_id res chain seq x y z
N MET A 1 6.39 6.87 -15.89
CA MET A 1 6.42 8.33 -15.59
C MET A 1 7.00 8.52 -14.20
N ILE A 2 7.90 9.53 -13.99
CA ILE A 2 8.54 9.79 -12.68
C ILE A 2 8.19 11.22 -12.25
N TYR A 3 7.64 11.38 -11.05
CA TYR A 3 7.38 12.67 -10.40
C TYR A 3 8.44 12.93 -9.34
N LYS A 4 9.08 14.10 -9.38
CA LYS A 4 9.97 14.62 -8.33
C LYS A 4 9.32 15.82 -7.68
N ASN A 5 9.33 15.88 -6.34
CA ASN A 5 8.67 16.96 -5.59
C ASN A 5 7.20 17.14 -6.02
N ILE A 6 6.44 16.06 -5.98
CA ILE A 6 5.07 16.01 -6.49
C ILE A 6 4.18 17.08 -5.83
N THR A 7 3.44 17.84 -6.63
CA THR A 7 2.46 18.83 -6.16
C THR A 7 1.15 18.15 -5.77
N ASP A 8 0.30 18.84 -4.99
CA ASP A 8 -1.02 18.32 -4.60
C ASP A 8 -1.92 17.99 -5.80
N ASN A 9 -1.88 18.80 -6.86
CA ASN A 9 -2.67 18.54 -8.06
C ASN A 9 -2.20 17.27 -8.78
N GLU A 10 -0.90 17.10 -8.94
CA GLU A 10 -0.31 15.88 -9.53
C GLU A 10 -0.62 14.67 -8.65
N LEU A 11 -0.58 14.81 -7.32
CA LEU A 11 -0.92 13.73 -6.40
C LEU A 11 -2.38 13.29 -6.53
N MET A 12 -3.30 14.25 -6.75
CA MET A 12 -4.71 13.94 -7.06
C MET A 12 -4.83 13.15 -8.38
N GLU A 13 -4.11 13.54 -9.43
CA GLU A 13 -4.11 12.84 -10.72
C GLU A 13 -3.56 11.41 -10.60
N VAL A 14 -2.45 11.24 -9.87
CA VAL A 14 -1.87 9.94 -9.57
C VAL A 14 -2.82 9.06 -8.77
N SER A 15 -3.53 9.65 -7.79
CA SER A 15 -4.55 8.94 -7.00
C SER A 15 -5.70 8.43 -7.87
N GLN A 16 -6.17 9.22 -8.86
CA GLN A 16 -7.16 8.75 -9.82
C GLN A 16 -6.60 7.64 -10.74
N SER A 17 -5.31 7.66 -11.01
CA SER A 17 -4.64 6.58 -11.74
C SER A 17 -4.61 5.27 -10.95
N ILE A 18 -4.33 5.31 -9.62
CA ILE A 18 -4.46 4.16 -8.72
C ILE A 18 -5.89 3.60 -8.75
N LYS A 19 -6.89 4.47 -8.62
CA LYS A 19 -8.30 4.07 -8.66
C LYS A 19 -8.67 3.32 -9.94
N LYS A 20 -8.02 3.65 -11.06
CA LYS A 20 -8.18 2.99 -12.37
C LYS A 20 -7.30 1.74 -12.55
N GLY A 21 -6.67 1.23 -11.48
CA GLY A 21 -5.85 0.01 -11.50
C GLY A 21 -4.41 0.18 -11.98
N LYS A 22 -3.90 1.43 -12.08
CA LYS A 22 -2.50 1.68 -12.37
C LYS A 22 -1.61 1.31 -11.20
N ILE A 23 -0.40 0.81 -11.49
CA ILE A 23 0.63 0.50 -10.49
C ILE A 23 1.46 1.76 -10.23
N VAL A 24 1.57 2.14 -8.96
CA VAL A 24 2.31 3.31 -8.51
C VAL A 24 3.34 2.93 -7.47
N VAL A 25 4.58 3.42 -7.61
CA VAL A 25 5.62 3.37 -6.57
C VAL A 25 5.62 4.71 -5.83
N PHE A 26 5.61 4.67 -4.50
CA PHE A 26 5.52 5.85 -3.64
C PHE A 26 6.24 5.64 -2.30
N PRO A 27 6.70 6.73 -1.65
CA PRO A 27 7.38 6.67 -0.36
C PRO A 27 6.42 6.31 0.78
N THR A 28 6.97 5.73 1.85
CA THR A 28 6.36 5.65 3.17
C THR A 28 7.38 6.09 4.21
N GLU A 29 7.02 6.15 5.50
CA GLU A 29 7.95 6.47 6.59
C GLU A 29 9.03 5.40 6.80
N THR A 30 8.88 4.23 6.16
CA THR A 30 9.84 3.11 6.27
C THR A 30 10.59 2.89 4.95
N VAL A 31 9.99 2.22 3.99
CA VAL A 31 10.54 1.91 2.67
C VAL A 31 9.57 2.33 1.59
N TYR A 32 10.03 2.47 0.35
CA TYR A 32 9.12 2.65 -0.77
C TYR A 32 8.15 1.47 -0.90
N ALA A 33 6.90 1.80 -1.19
CA ALA A 33 5.85 0.84 -1.50
C ALA A 33 5.52 0.85 -2.99
N ILE A 34 5.05 -0.28 -3.49
CA ILE A 34 4.47 -0.42 -4.83
C ILE A 34 3.00 -0.78 -4.65
N GLY A 35 2.08 0.00 -5.20
CA GLY A 35 0.67 -0.15 -4.86
C GLY A 35 -0.29 -0.03 -6.02
N VAL A 36 -1.47 -0.62 -5.82
CA VAL A 36 -2.63 -0.58 -6.71
C VAL A 36 -3.91 -0.43 -5.91
N ASN A 37 -5.04 -0.20 -6.58
CA ASN A 37 -6.35 -0.28 -5.97
C ASN A 37 -6.56 -1.64 -5.29
N GLY A 38 -6.68 -1.65 -3.95
CA GLY A 38 -6.81 -2.86 -3.13
C GLY A 38 -8.17 -3.56 -3.24
N LEU A 39 -9.13 -2.97 -3.96
CA LEU A 39 -10.44 -3.56 -4.24
C LEU A 39 -10.57 -4.07 -5.69
N ASP A 40 -9.54 -3.85 -6.52
CA ASP A 40 -9.51 -4.31 -7.91
C ASP A 40 -8.69 -5.60 -8.04
N GLU A 41 -9.37 -6.72 -8.18
CA GLU A 41 -8.75 -8.04 -8.30
C GLU A 41 -7.79 -8.14 -9.49
N LYS A 42 -8.09 -7.47 -10.62
CA LYS A 42 -7.23 -7.47 -11.82
C LYS A 42 -5.93 -6.71 -11.55
N ALA A 43 -6.04 -5.54 -10.93
CA ALA A 43 -4.89 -4.73 -10.54
C ALA A 43 -3.99 -5.47 -9.53
N ILE A 44 -4.59 -6.16 -8.55
CA ILE A 44 -3.85 -6.97 -7.56
C ILE A 44 -3.10 -8.12 -8.26
N LYS A 45 -3.73 -8.85 -9.17
CA LYS A 45 -3.07 -9.94 -9.92
C LYS A 45 -1.89 -9.40 -10.73
N ARG A 46 -2.06 -8.27 -11.44
CA ARG A 46 -0.97 -7.59 -12.15
C ARG A 46 0.18 -7.20 -11.21
N LEU A 47 -0.14 -6.73 -10.00
CA LEU A 47 0.88 -6.39 -9.00
C LEU A 47 1.71 -7.62 -8.58
N TYR A 48 1.08 -8.79 -8.38
CA TYR A 48 1.79 -10.05 -8.10
C TYR A 48 2.74 -10.42 -9.24
N GLU A 49 2.28 -10.33 -10.49
CA GLU A 49 3.08 -10.61 -11.69
C GLU A 49 4.30 -9.69 -11.80
N VAL A 50 4.09 -8.37 -11.70
CA VAL A 50 5.16 -7.36 -11.79
C VAL A 50 6.20 -7.54 -10.69
N LYS A 51 5.79 -7.89 -9.47
CA LYS A 51 6.70 -8.16 -8.36
C LYS A 51 7.34 -9.54 -8.40
N GLN A 52 6.93 -10.43 -9.29
CA GLN A 52 7.28 -11.85 -9.26
C GLN A 52 7.00 -12.45 -7.86
N ARG A 53 5.87 -12.02 -7.27
CA ARG A 53 5.48 -12.42 -5.92
C ARG A 53 4.62 -13.68 -5.98
N ASP A 54 4.92 -14.61 -5.09
CA ASP A 54 4.08 -15.77 -4.88
C ASP A 54 2.67 -15.31 -4.43
N ILE A 55 1.65 -15.71 -5.17
CA ILE A 55 0.24 -15.35 -4.92
C ILE A 55 -0.27 -15.89 -3.57
N THR A 56 0.41 -16.87 -2.99
CA THR A 56 0.09 -17.40 -1.66
C THR A 56 0.51 -16.47 -0.51
N LYS A 57 1.31 -15.43 -0.81
CA LYS A 57 1.78 -14.45 0.19
C LYS A 57 0.83 -13.25 0.21
N PRO A 58 -0.04 -13.09 1.23
CA PRO A 58 -0.98 -11.97 1.33
C PRO A 58 -0.31 -10.60 1.20
N ILE A 59 -1.10 -9.61 0.77
CA ILE A 59 -0.67 -8.20 0.68
C ILE A 59 -1.48 -7.36 1.66
N ASN A 60 -0.81 -6.45 2.39
CA ASN A 60 -1.46 -5.52 3.30
C ASN A 60 -2.11 -4.37 2.54
N LEU A 61 -3.16 -3.80 3.14
CA LEU A 61 -3.82 -2.58 2.67
C LEU A 61 -3.26 -1.35 3.39
N ILE A 62 -2.90 -0.32 2.62
CA ILE A 62 -2.71 1.04 3.13
C ILE A 62 -4.05 1.75 3.09
N VAL A 63 -4.39 2.41 4.19
CA VAL A 63 -5.62 3.18 4.38
C VAL A 63 -5.28 4.59 4.88
N SER A 64 -6.18 5.55 4.69
CA SER A 64 -5.97 6.95 5.09
C SER A 64 -6.87 7.41 6.24
N SER A 65 -7.78 6.57 6.71
CA SER A 65 -8.71 6.94 7.79
C SER A 65 -9.30 5.74 8.51
N PHE A 66 -9.89 6.00 9.69
CA PHE A 66 -10.63 4.99 10.44
C PHE A 66 -11.88 4.50 9.70
N GLU A 67 -12.53 5.38 8.93
CA GLU A 67 -13.68 5.03 8.09
C GLU A 67 -13.27 4.00 7.03
N MET A 68 -12.06 4.15 6.45
CA MET A 68 -11.54 3.21 5.47
C MET A 68 -11.13 1.87 6.12
N ILE A 69 -10.66 1.87 7.38
CA ILE A 69 -10.49 0.62 8.16
C ILE A 69 -11.84 -0.08 8.30
N ASN A 70 -12.89 0.64 8.71
CA ASN A 70 -14.24 0.10 8.86
C ASN A 70 -14.86 -0.34 7.52
N MET A 71 -14.41 0.19 6.37
CA MET A 71 -14.83 -0.28 5.05
C MET A 71 -14.36 -1.71 4.78
N VAL A 72 -13.13 -2.07 5.18
CA VAL A 72 -12.48 -3.33 4.82
C VAL A 72 -12.43 -4.37 5.95
N ALA A 73 -12.60 -3.94 7.21
CA ALA A 73 -12.57 -4.80 8.39
C ALA A 73 -13.94 -4.89 9.09
N LYS A 74 -14.16 -6.00 9.81
CA LYS A 74 -15.36 -6.26 10.62
C LYS A 74 -14.99 -6.82 11.98
N ASP A 75 -15.95 -6.81 12.92
CA ASP A 75 -15.83 -7.40 14.26
C ASP A 75 -14.63 -6.84 15.05
N ILE A 76 -14.30 -5.55 14.84
CA ILE A 76 -13.18 -4.89 15.51
C ILE A 76 -13.49 -4.79 17.01
N THR A 77 -12.68 -5.45 17.84
CA THR A 77 -12.84 -5.46 19.29
C THR A 77 -12.44 -4.12 19.92
N PRO A 78 -12.92 -3.82 21.17
CA PRO A 78 -12.50 -2.61 21.88
C PRO A 78 -10.97 -2.49 22.07
N LEU A 79 -10.27 -3.62 22.25
CA LEU A 79 -8.82 -3.64 22.37
C LEU A 79 -8.14 -3.27 21.04
N GLU A 80 -8.55 -3.87 19.92
CA GLU A 80 -8.05 -3.53 18.60
C GLU A 80 -8.30 -2.06 18.27
N TYR A 81 -9.48 -1.54 18.61
CA TYR A 81 -9.81 -0.11 18.43
C TYR A 81 -8.88 0.80 19.23
N LYS A 82 -8.52 0.42 20.45
CA LYS A 82 -7.56 1.16 21.28
C LYS A 82 -6.16 1.15 20.66
N ILE A 83 -5.70 0.00 20.17
CA ILE A 83 -4.41 -0.14 19.49
C ILE A 83 -4.37 0.73 18.23
N ILE A 84 -5.41 0.66 17.40
CA ILE A 84 -5.54 1.48 16.17
C ILE A 84 -5.41 2.97 16.50
N LYS A 85 -6.13 3.45 17.53
CA LYS A 85 -6.10 4.87 17.91
C LYS A 85 -4.76 5.34 18.48
N GLU A 86 -4.06 4.46 19.15
CA GLU A 86 -2.79 4.79 19.83
C GLU A 86 -1.61 4.79 18.84
N PHE A 87 -1.61 3.87 17.85
CA PHE A 87 -0.44 3.58 17.03
C PHE A 87 -0.59 3.96 15.55
N LEU A 88 -1.77 4.36 15.09
CA LEU A 88 -1.98 4.79 13.70
C LEU A 88 -2.38 6.27 13.62
N PRO A 89 -1.74 7.05 12.70
CA PRO A 89 -0.73 6.66 11.71
C PRO A 89 0.60 6.25 12.34
N GLY A 90 1.30 5.27 11.70
CA GLY A 90 2.61 4.82 12.18
C GLY A 90 3.08 3.49 11.58
N PRO A 91 4.25 2.99 12.02
CA PRO A 91 4.90 1.80 11.48
C PRO A 91 4.26 0.48 11.98
N LEU A 92 2.96 0.47 12.22
CA LEU A 92 2.19 -0.69 12.66
C LEU A 92 1.37 -1.26 11.50
N THR A 93 1.40 -2.59 11.35
CA THR A 93 0.40 -3.35 10.58
C THR A 93 -0.45 -4.15 11.56
N ILE A 94 -1.75 -3.89 11.58
CA ILE A 94 -2.72 -4.65 12.37
C ILE A 94 -3.47 -5.63 11.47
N ILE A 95 -3.65 -6.87 11.93
CA ILE A 95 -4.36 -7.92 11.20
C ILE A 95 -5.78 -8.02 11.77
N LEU A 96 -6.77 -7.75 10.93
CA LEU A 96 -8.19 -7.71 11.30
C LEU A 96 -9.01 -8.68 10.46
N LYS A 97 -10.18 -9.09 10.94
CA LYS A 97 -11.15 -9.85 10.13
C LYS A 97 -11.61 -9.00 8.94
N LYS A 98 -11.47 -9.54 7.72
CA LYS A 98 -11.85 -8.83 6.50
C LYS A 98 -13.35 -8.86 6.26
N LYS A 99 -13.86 -7.82 5.61
CA LYS A 99 -15.18 -7.82 4.95
C LYS A 99 -15.09 -8.43 3.56
N ASP A 100 -16.23 -8.85 3.02
CA ASP A 100 -16.33 -9.52 1.71
C ASP A 100 -15.95 -8.62 0.53
N ILE A 101 -15.93 -7.28 0.73
CA ILE A 101 -15.44 -6.33 -0.26
C ILE A 101 -13.94 -6.50 -0.57
N VAL A 102 -13.16 -7.08 0.35
CA VAL A 102 -11.73 -7.33 0.15
C VAL A 102 -11.55 -8.59 -0.70
N PRO A 103 -10.93 -8.48 -1.90
CA PRO A 103 -10.77 -9.60 -2.81
C PRO A 103 -10.00 -10.76 -2.19
N ASN A 104 -10.42 -11.98 -2.46
CA ASN A 104 -9.78 -13.21 -1.95
C ASN A 104 -8.33 -13.34 -2.42
N VAL A 105 -8.00 -12.86 -3.62
CA VAL A 105 -6.63 -12.86 -4.15
C VAL A 105 -5.66 -12.06 -3.27
N LEU A 106 -6.14 -11.00 -2.60
CA LEU A 106 -5.30 -10.19 -1.70
C LEU A 106 -4.86 -10.96 -0.46
N THR A 107 -5.74 -11.83 0.07
CA THR A 107 -5.56 -12.54 1.34
C THR A 107 -5.28 -14.03 1.15
N ASN A 108 -5.07 -14.47 -0.10
CA ASN A 108 -4.94 -15.90 -0.44
C ASN A 108 -6.13 -16.74 0.11
N GLY A 109 -7.34 -16.20 0.03
CA GLY A 109 -8.55 -16.87 0.53
C GLY A 109 -8.72 -16.85 2.06
N GLY A 110 -7.80 -16.23 2.81
CA GLY A 110 -7.92 -16.08 4.27
C GLY A 110 -9.06 -15.13 4.66
N ASP A 111 -9.47 -15.21 5.91
CA ASP A 111 -10.55 -14.43 6.53
C ASP A 111 -10.06 -13.14 7.20
N THR A 112 -8.77 -12.86 7.15
CA THR A 112 -8.13 -11.68 7.73
C THR A 112 -7.41 -10.84 6.67
N VAL A 113 -7.19 -9.56 6.98
CA VAL A 113 -6.42 -8.62 6.17
C VAL A 113 -5.50 -7.78 7.04
N GLY A 114 -4.25 -7.62 6.62
CA GLY A 114 -3.32 -6.68 7.25
C GLY A 114 -3.62 -5.26 6.79
N ILE A 115 -3.72 -4.32 7.75
CA ILE A 115 -4.05 -2.92 7.52
C ILE A 115 -2.96 -2.05 8.12
N ARG A 116 -2.50 -1.06 7.38
CA ARG A 116 -1.52 -0.05 7.78
C ARG A 116 -2.03 1.34 7.43
N MET A 117 -1.79 2.29 8.31
CA MET A 117 -1.96 3.72 8.04
C MET A 117 -0.58 4.36 8.24
N PRO A 118 0.22 4.55 7.17
CA PRO A 118 1.59 5.04 7.29
C PRO A 118 1.64 6.49 7.75
N ASP A 119 2.67 6.86 8.51
CA ASP A 119 2.95 8.26 8.87
C ASP A 119 3.75 8.93 7.74
N ASN A 120 3.11 9.09 6.59
CA ASN A 120 3.67 9.72 5.40
C ASN A 120 2.56 10.38 4.58
N ASP A 121 2.67 11.68 4.36
CA ASP A 121 1.62 12.48 3.71
C ASP A 121 1.32 12.03 2.28
N ILE A 122 2.33 11.64 1.50
CA ILE A 122 2.13 11.17 0.12
C ILE A 122 1.30 9.88 0.13
N ALA A 123 1.70 8.89 0.94
CA ALA A 123 0.99 7.61 1.03
C ALA A 123 -0.45 7.78 1.53
N LEU A 124 -0.66 8.61 2.56
CA LEU A 124 -1.99 8.92 3.09
C LEU A 124 -2.87 9.62 2.05
N ASN A 125 -2.35 10.65 1.39
CA ASN A 125 -3.09 11.43 0.40
C ASN A 125 -3.40 10.59 -0.86
N LEU A 126 -2.53 9.69 -1.30
CA LEU A 126 -2.83 8.75 -2.38
C LEU A 126 -4.07 7.91 -2.07
N SER A 127 -4.15 7.33 -0.87
CA SER A 127 -5.33 6.55 -0.44
C SER A 127 -6.56 7.44 -0.25
N LYS A 128 -6.40 8.63 0.34
CA LYS A 128 -7.47 9.59 0.58
C LYS A 128 -8.10 10.10 -0.72
N TYR A 129 -7.29 10.59 -1.66
CA TYR A 129 -7.78 11.19 -2.91
C TYR A 129 -8.31 10.15 -3.90
N SER A 130 -7.77 8.93 -3.89
CA SER A 130 -8.33 7.82 -4.66
C SER A 130 -9.63 7.29 -4.07
N ASN A 131 -9.87 7.54 -2.78
CA ASN A 131 -10.98 7.00 -1.99
C ASN A 131 -11.09 5.46 -2.05
N VAL A 132 -9.93 4.79 -2.12
CA VAL A 132 -9.82 3.32 -2.05
C VAL A 132 -8.64 2.92 -1.17
N PRO A 133 -8.70 1.78 -0.45
CA PRO A 133 -7.53 1.20 0.18
C PRO A 133 -6.53 0.77 -0.89
N ILE A 134 -5.24 0.92 -0.62
CA ILE A 134 -4.17 0.60 -1.57
C ILE A 134 -3.51 -0.73 -1.16
N ALA A 135 -3.55 -1.75 -2.01
CA ALA A 135 -2.76 -2.96 -1.82
C ALA A 135 -1.29 -2.63 -2.08
N ALA A 136 -0.46 -2.62 -1.02
CA ALA A 136 0.88 -2.03 -1.10
C ALA A 136 1.95 -2.83 -0.33
N PRO A 137 2.63 -3.78 -0.97
CA PRO A 137 3.87 -4.35 -0.47
C PRO A 137 5.06 -3.42 -0.71
N SER A 138 6.23 -3.77 -0.15
CA SER A 138 7.49 -3.04 -0.41
C SER A 138 7.86 -3.03 -1.91
N ALA A 139 8.49 -1.93 -2.37
CA ALA A 139 8.86 -1.74 -3.78
C ALA A 139 10.19 -2.45 -4.12
N ASN A 140 10.15 -3.78 -4.24
CA ASN A 140 11.25 -4.64 -4.65
C ASN A 140 10.71 -5.88 -5.37
N ILE A 141 11.50 -6.50 -6.23
CA ILE A 141 11.24 -7.85 -6.71
C ILE A 141 11.27 -8.80 -5.50
N SER A 142 10.36 -9.77 -5.46
CA SER A 142 10.25 -10.67 -4.30
C SER A 142 11.58 -11.37 -3.99
N ASN A 143 11.90 -11.44 -2.71
CA ASN A 143 13.14 -12.01 -2.17
C ASN A 143 14.43 -11.19 -2.46
N ARG A 144 14.33 -9.99 -3.04
CA ARG A 144 15.43 -9.02 -3.10
C ARG A 144 15.31 -7.98 -1.97
N PRO A 145 16.38 -7.29 -1.59
CA PRO A 145 16.31 -6.17 -0.65
C PRO A 145 15.35 -5.07 -1.17
N SER A 146 14.69 -4.37 -0.24
CA SER A 146 13.88 -3.21 -0.59
C SER A 146 14.77 -2.09 -1.14
N GLY A 147 14.37 -1.48 -2.25
CA GLY A 147 15.06 -0.31 -2.78
C GLY A 147 14.93 0.88 -1.84
N THR A 148 16.01 1.64 -1.66
CA THR A 148 16.04 2.83 -0.79
C THR A 148 15.81 4.12 -1.57
N ASN A 149 15.91 4.10 -2.89
CA ASN A 149 15.71 5.24 -3.78
C ASN A 149 15.03 4.80 -5.09
N ILE A 150 14.48 5.77 -5.80
CA ILE A 150 13.72 5.50 -7.04
C ILE A 150 14.59 4.93 -8.15
N GLU A 151 15.87 5.30 -8.25
CA GLU A 151 16.76 4.77 -9.28
C GLU A 151 16.93 3.25 -9.18
N SER A 152 17.20 2.74 -7.97
CA SER A 152 17.32 1.30 -7.73
C SER A 152 16.00 0.55 -7.98
N ILE A 153 14.86 1.16 -7.58
CA ILE A 153 13.53 0.58 -7.78
C ILE A 153 13.16 0.58 -9.27
N TYR A 154 13.49 1.65 -9.99
CA TYR A 154 13.26 1.73 -11.44
C TYR A 154 14.07 0.66 -12.21
N ASN A 155 15.29 0.38 -11.78
CA ASN A 155 16.12 -0.69 -12.35
C ASN A 155 15.52 -2.10 -12.14
N ASP A 156 14.73 -2.30 -11.09
CA ASP A 156 14.01 -3.56 -10.86
C ASP A 156 12.73 -3.69 -11.71
N PHE A 157 12.00 -2.60 -11.93
CA PHE A 157 10.65 -2.66 -12.50
C PHE A 157 10.50 -2.03 -13.89
N HIS A 158 11.33 -1.06 -14.24
CA HIS A 158 11.28 -0.32 -15.51
C HIS A 158 9.83 0.13 -15.85
N ASP A 159 9.39 -0.10 -17.07
CA ASP A 159 8.08 0.29 -17.59
C ASP A 159 6.93 -0.64 -17.15
N ASN A 160 7.20 -1.68 -16.34
CA ASN A 160 6.15 -2.52 -15.76
C ASN A 160 5.35 -1.79 -14.68
N VAL A 161 5.89 -0.70 -14.11
CA VAL A 161 5.22 0.22 -13.20
C VAL A 161 4.82 1.48 -13.96
N ASP A 162 3.58 1.91 -13.78
CA ASP A 162 3.02 3.03 -14.55
C ASP A 162 3.56 4.39 -14.06
N ILE A 163 3.73 4.57 -12.74
CA ILE A 163 4.09 5.84 -12.12
C ILE A 163 5.06 5.60 -10.95
N TYR A 164 6.04 6.48 -10.82
CA TYR A 164 6.98 6.55 -9.71
C TYR A 164 6.92 7.94 -9.07
N ILE A 165 6.83 8.01 -7.75
CA ILE A 165 6.92 9.25 -6.97
C ILE A 165 8.25 9.24 -6.22
N ASP A 166 9.14 10.17 -6.56
CA ASP A 166 10.47 10.32 -5.97
C ASP A 166 10.43 11.38 -4.86
N ASP A 167 10.62 10.96 -3.63
CA ASP A 167 10.71 11.78 -2.41
C ASP A 167 12.07 11.61 -1.69
N GLY A 168 13.10 11.24 -2.45
CA GLY A 168 14.45 11.03 -1.95
C GLY A 168 14.67 9.66 -1.31
N GLU A 169 15.68 9.56 -0.44
CA GLU A 169 16.03 8.29 0.23
C GLU A 169 15.07 7.96 1.37
N SER A 170 14.59 6.71 1.40
CA SER A 170 13.76 6.23 2.50
C SER A 170 14.58 6.02 3.78
N LYS A 171 14.02 6.46 4.92
CA LYS A 171 14.60 6.19 6.24
C LYS A 171 14.23 4.77 6.65
N PHE A 172 15.23 3.90 6.81
CA PHE A 172 15.02 2.50 7.22
C PHE A 172 14.48 2.45 8.66
N LEU A 173 13.20 2.12 8.79
CA LEU A 173 12.57 1.75 10.06
C LEU A 173 11.92 0.37 9.90
N SER A 174 12.02 -0.47 10.93
CA SER A 174 11.36 -1.78 10.96
C SER A 174 9.86 -1.63 11.19
N LEU A 175 9.06 -2.51 10.56
CA LEU A 175 7.62 -2.61 10.78
C LEU A 175 7.31 -3.53 11.96
N ILE A 176 6.31 -3.17 12.75
CA ILE A 176 5.70 -4.03 13.77
C ILE A 176 4.43 -4.65 13.19
N HIS A 177 4.26 -5.98 13.34
CA HIS A 177 3.05 -6.72 12.95
C HIS A 177 2.39 -7.29 14.20
N ILE A 178 1.09 -7.03 14.36
CA ILE A 178 0.26 -7.53 15.47
C ILE A 178 -1.03 -8.13 14.91
#